data_2e7c1aa3858317cb2bc00fbe96d8319b
#
_entry.id   2e7c1aa3858317cb2bc00fbe96d8319b
#
_cell.length_a   1.000
_cell.length_b   1.000
_cell.length_c   1.000
_cell.angle_alpha   90.00
_cell.angle_beta   90.00
_cell.angle_gamma   90.00
#
_symmetry.space_group_name_H-M   'P 1'
#
loop_
_entity.id
_entity.type
_entity.pdbx_description
1 polymer ?
#
loop_
_entity_poly.entity_id
_entity_poly.type
_entity_poly.pdbx_seq_one_letter_code
_entity_poly.pdbx_strand_id
1 'polypeptide(L)'
;MEFEARDLAQRLGATLLSGGDAGGGAAGGRVIDSRVVDGLAIDSRLVRPGQLFAALSAERDGHDFVASAFASGAAAALVERESGPDGPWSGPVLVVPSVPDALAAFARLARDRLDGTGLAGAGPDIAGPARVVGVTGSVGKTTTKDLLANVLARRFATVASEKSFNNELGVPLTLANAPAGTEAAVIEMGARGAGHIRFLCEMARPTIGVVTVVEGVHTEVMGPIDQIARAKRELVEHLPADGLAVLNAADPNVAAMAAHTVAPVLSFGTGGEVHAEAVELDDELRARFTLRSSWGPTEVHLGVRGAHNVTNALAAAAVGLWLGVDPREVAAGLAEAPASPWRMELLRVPGGPTVLNDAYNAGPASMAAALAAVAALPAPGAGRRIAVLGLMAELGDEGPAEHRRIAGLADELGVEVLAVGCDLYGSPWTADSADDVAGALGKLGPDDVVLVKGSRVAGLERAAEALTRPGR
;
A
#
# COMPACT_ATOMS: atom_id res chain seq x y z
N MET A 1 12.80 -10.14 -13.74
CA MET A 1 14.17 -10.36 -13.17
C MET A 1 14.44 -11.86 -13.24
N GLU A 2 15.57 -12.33 -13.78
CA GLU A 2 15.78 -13.76 -14.06
C GLU A 2 16.83 -14.36 -13.13
N PHE A 3 16.57 -15.54 -12.54
CA PHE A 3 17.51 -16.33 -11.74
C PHE A 3 17.51 -17.77 -12.22
N GLU A 4 18.66 -18.38 -12.42
CA GLU A 4 18.70 -19.83 -12.59
C GLU A 4 18.30 -20.52 -11.27
N ALA A 5 17.42 -21.52 -11.34
CA ALA A 5 16.89 -22.19 -10.13
C ALA A 5 18.00 -22.77 -9.24
N ARG A 6 19.10 -23.24 -9.83
CA ARG A 6 20.27 -23.74 -9.10
C ARG A 6 21.02 -22.64 -8.38
N ASP A 7 21.30 -21.50 -9.04
CA ASP A 7 21.97 -20.35 -8.42
C ASP A 7 21.10 -19.79 -7.28
N LEU A 8 19.78 -19.68 -7.52
CA LEU A 8 18.83 -19.25 -6.50
C LEU A 8 18.83 -20.21 -5.30
N ALA A 9 18.78 -21.53 -5.51
CA ALA A 9 18.84 -22.51 -4.42
C ALA A 9 20.12 -22.37 -3.60
N GLN A 10 21.28 -22.23 -4.26
CA GLN A 10 22.55 -22.06 -3.57
C GLN A 10 22.56 -20.77 -2.71
N ARG A 11 22.08 -19.65 -3.25
CA ARG A 11 22.03 -18.35 -2.55
C ARG A 11 21.03 -18.33 -1.41
N LEU A 12 19.94 -19.10 -1.51
CA LEU A 12 18.95 -19.24 -0.44
C LEU A 12 19.33 -20.32 0.59
N GLY A 13 20.44 -21.06 0.39
CA GLY A 13 20.78 -22.20 1.22
C GLY A 13 19.76 -23.34 1.13
N ALA A 14 19.06 -23.45 0.00
CA ALA A 14 18.01 -24.43 -0.23
C ALA A 14 18.57 -25.72 -0.83
N THR A 15 17.95 -26.85 -0.49
CA THR A 15 18.13 -28.11 -1.21
C THR A 15 17.24 -28.12 -2.46
N LEU A 16 17.86 -28.17 -3.65
CA LEU A 16 17.10 -28.30 -4.92
C LEU A 16 16.77 -29.76 -5.17
N LEU A 17 15.47 -30.10 -5.18
CA LEU A 17 14.98 -31.41 -5.57
C LEU A 17 14.30 -31.32 -6.95
N SER A 18 14.66 -32.30 -7.83
CA SER A 18 13.90 -32.52 -9.06
C SER A 18 12.57 -33.17 -8.74
N GLY A 19 11.45 -32.63 -9.20
CA GLY A 19 10.17 -33.30 -9.10
C GLY A 19 10.25 -34.70 -9.69
N GLY A 20 9.54 -35.67 -9.09
CA GLY A 20 9.56 -37.05 -9.52
C GLY A 20 9.11 -37.19 -10.96
N ASP A 21 9.98 -37.70 -11.82
CA ASP A 21 9.62 -38.22 -13.16
C ASP A 21 8.70 -39.44 -12.96
N ALA A 22 7.45 -39.30 -13.29
CA ALA A 22 6.55 -40.45 -13.50
C ALA A 22 6.91 -41.19 -14.82
N GLY A 23 8.20 -41.32 -15.16
CA GLY A 23 8.69 -41.96 -16.36
C GLY A 23 10.20 -42.05 -16.38
N GLY A 24 10.73 -43.26 -16.05
CA GLY A 24 12.15 -43.53 -15.91
C GLY A 24 13.00 -43.10 -17.09
N GLY A 25 14.06 -42.40 -16.81
CA GLY A 25 15.14 -42.11 -17.74
C GLY A 25 16.18 -41.21 -17.06
N ALA A 26 17.41 -41.69 -16.94
CA ALA A 26 18.57 -40.99 -16.34
C ALA A 26 19.02 -39.70 -17.07
N ALA A 27 18.14 -39.02 -17.81
CA ALA A 27 18.39 -37.79 -18.56
C ALA A 27 17.82 -36.54 -17.85
N GLY A 28 17.06 -36.67 -16.74
CA GLY A 28 16.33 -35.56 -16.11
C GLY A 28 17.20 -34.54 -15.38
N GLY A 29 18.41 -34.89 -14.92
CA GLY A 29 19.27 -34.02 -14.13
C GLY A 29 19.79 -32.75 -14.83
N ARG A 30 19.81 -32.73 -16.13
CA ARG A 30 20.39 -31.61 -16.92
C ARG A 30 19.40 -30.49 -17.29
N VAL A 31 18.11 -30.80 -17.34
CA VAL A 31 17.06 -29.83 -17.78
C VAL A 31 16.60 -28.94 -16.63
N ILE A 32 16.76 -29.41 -15.38
CA ILE A 32 16.28 -28.70 -14.18
C ILE A 32 17.22 -27.55 -13.81
N ASP A 33 18.50 -27.70 -14.09
CA ASP A 33 19.55 -26.75 -13.72
C ASP A 33 19.46 -25.41 -14.46
N SER A 34 18.79 -25.37 -15.60
CA SER A 34 18.67 -24.18 -16.47
C SER A 34 17.28 -23.52 -16.40
N ARG A 35 16.38 -23.95 -15.53
CA ARG A 35 15.10 -23.25 -15.37
C ARG A 35 15.33 -21.87 -14.79
N VAL A 36 14.76 -20.88 -15.48
CA VAL A 36 14.81 -19.49 -15.09
C VAL A 36 13.58 -19.16 -14.26
N VAL A 37 13.83 -18.60 -13.07
CA VAL A 37 12.83 -17.99 -12.21
C VAL A 37 12.80 -16.49 -12.51
N ASP A 38 11.68 -15.96 -12.97
CA ASP A 38 11.52 -14.57 -13.41
C ASP A 38 10.59 -13.72 -12.52
N GLY A 39 10.27 -14.22 -11.34
CA GLY A 39 9.44 -13.51 -10.36
C GLY A 39 8.98 -14.39 -9.22
N LEU A 40 8.04 -13.92 -8.43
CA LEU A 40 7.52 -14.53 -7.21
C LEU A 40 6.00 -14.51 -7.20
N ALA A 41 5.38 -15.60 -6.73
CA ALA A 41 3.97 -15.68 -6.42
C ALA A 41 3.76 -16.39 -5.07
N ILE A 42 2.76 -15.96 -4.28
CA ILE A 42 2.33 -16.57 -3.02
C ILE A 42 0.88 -17.08 -3.08
N ASP A 43 0.19 -16.83 -4.19
CA ASP A 43 -1.16 -17.33 -4.48
C ASP A 43 -1.10 -18.16 -5.77
N SER A 44 -1.41 -19.46 -5.66
CA SER A 44 -1.33 -20.40 -6.78
C SER A 44 -2.25 -20.05 -7.96
N ARG A 45 -3.34 -19.29 -7.70
CA ARG A 45 -4.30 -18.81 -8.70
C ARG A 45 -3.75 -17.64 -9.54
N LEU A 46 -2.74 -16.94 -9.02
CA LEU A 46 -2.13 -15.76 -9.63
C LEU A 46 -0.72 -16.05 -10.19
N VAL A 47 -0.28 -17.30 -10.14
CA VAL A 47 1.01 -17.71 -10.70
C VAL A 47 1.04 -17.44 -12.19
N ARG A 48 2.10 -16.79 -12.66
CA ARG A 48 2.42 -16.63 -14.08
C ARG A 48 3.54 -17.60 -14.46
N PRO A 49 3.58 -18.06 -15.72
CA PRO A 49 4.68 -18.90 -16.20
C PRO A 49 6.05 -18.27 -15.88
N GLY A 50 6.97 -19.08 -15.37
CA GLY A 50 8.31 -18.62 -15.00
C GLY A 50 8.49 -18.20 -13.55
N GLN A 51 7.43 -17.96 -12.76
CA GLN A 51 7.55 -17.52 -11.38
C GLN A 51 7.92 -18.66 -10.41
N LEU A 52 8.58 -18.28 -9.31
CA LEU A 52 8.72 -19.10 -8.10
C LEU A 52 7.43 -19.03 -7.29
N PHE A 53 6.82 -20.16 -6.99
CA PHE A 53 5.70 -20.21 -6.06
C PHE A 53 6.21 -20.45 -4.63
N ALA A 54 5.87 -19.59 -3.68
CA ALA A 54 6.23 -19.77 -2.27
C ALA A 54 5.06 -20.38 -1.48
N ALA A 55 5.26 -21.59 -0.95
CA ALA A 55 4.27 -22.32 -0.18
C ALA A 55 4.28 -21.88 1.30
N LEU A 56 3.48 -20.87 1.63
CA LEU A 56 3.36 -20.33 2.98
C LEU A 56 2.40 -21.17 3.83
N SER A 57 2.79 -21.48 5.06
CA SER A 57 1.91 -22.09 6.07
C SER A 57 1.13 -20.98 6.80
N ALA A 58 -0.19 -20.96 6.62
CA ALA A 58 -1.13 -20.02 7.24
C ALA A 58 -2.40 -20.78 7.68
N GLU A 59 -3.59 -20.16 7.69
CA GLU A 59 -4.87 -20.85 7.92
C GLU A 59 -5.08 -22.02 6.94
N ARG A 60 -4.57 -21.88 5.72
CA ARG A 60 -4.41 -22.98 4.75
C ARG A 60 -2.93 -23.22 4.54
N ASP A 61 -2.54 -24.48 4.44
CA ASP A 61 -1.18 -24.85 4.13
C ASP A 61 -0.90 -24.61 2.62
N GLY A 62 0.02 -23.70 2.31
CA GLY A 62 0.42 -23.37 0.94
C GLY A 62 1.00 -24.56 0.18
N HIS A 63 1.52 -25.57 0.90
CA HIS A 63 2.05 -26.79 0.31
C HIS A 63 0.97 -27.60 -0.43
N ASP A 64 -0.29 -27.52 -0.04
CA ASP A 64 -1.41 -28.18 -0.73
C ASP A 64 -1.66 -27.61 -2.13
N PHE A 65 -1.14 -26.42 -2.42
CA PHE A 65 -1.34 -25.72 -3.69
C PHE A 65 -0.14 -25.80 -4.66
N VAL A 66 0.94 -26.48 -4.28
CA VAL A 66 2.17 -26.59 -5.10
C VAL A 66 1.87 -27.26 -6.44
N ALA A 67 1.07 -28.33 -6.47
CA ALA A 67 0.67 -28.98 -7.71
C ALA A 67 -0.14 -28.04 -8.63
N SER A 68 -1.05 -27.24 -8.06
CA SER A 68 -1.80 -26.21 -8.78
C SER A 68 -0.90 -25.10 -9.33
N ALA A 69 0.10 -24.69 -8.57
CA ALA A 69 1.07 -23.69 -9.00
C ALA A 69 1.89 -24.18 -10.20
N PHE A 70 2.34 -25.44 -10.19
CA PHE A 70 3.00 -26.05 -11.37
C PHE A 70 2.08 -26.16 -12.59
N ALA A 71 0.81 -26.53 -12.37
CA ALA A 71 -0.18 -26.56 -13.44
C ALA A 71 -0.42 -25.16 -14.06
N SER A 72 -0.25 -24.11 -13.26
CA SER A 72 -0.30 -22.70 -13.71
C SER A 72 1.01 -22.19 -14.34
N GLY A 73 2.08 -23.02 -14.36
CA GLY A 73 3.34 -22.70 -15.03
C GLY A 73 4.45 -22.19 -14.11
N ALA A 74 4.39 -22.44 -12.80
CA ALA A 74 5.51 -22.13 -11.90
C ALA A 74 6.80 -22.80 -12.40
N ALA A 75 7.91 -22.06 -12.42
CA ALA A 75 9.22 -22.60 -12.77
C ALA A 75 9.77 -23.50 -11.67
N ALA A 76 9.52 -23.13 -10.40
CA ALA A 76 9.90 -23.88 -9.22
C ALA A 76 8.95 -23.53 -8.07
N ALA A 77 8.98 -24.32 -6.98
CA ALA A 77 8.31 -23.98 -5.74
C ALA A 77 9.30 -23.91 -4.56
N LEU A 78 9.08 -22.95 -3.66
CA LEU A 78 9.79 -22.80 -2.40
C LEU A 78 8.96 -23.47 -1.31
N VAL A 79 9.50 -24.48 -0.64
CA VAL A 79 8.77 -25.37 0.28
C VAL A 79 9.59 -25.68 1.53
N GLU A 80 8.92 -26.13 2.61
CA GLU A 80 9.55 -26.55 3.87
C GLU A 80 9.63 -28.08 4.01
N ARG A 81 9.22 -28.84 2.98
CA ARG A 81 9.13 -30.31 2.97
C ARG A 81 9.71 -30.89 1.71
N GLU A 82 10.34 -32.07 1.81
CA GLU A 82 10.91 -32.80 0.68
C GLU A 82 9.85 -33.46 -0.22
N SER A 83 8.63 -33.68 0.31
CA SER A 83 7.53 -34.29 -0.44
C SER A 83 6.20 -33.61 -0.11
N GLY A 84 5.26 -33.71 -1.05
CA GLY A 84 3.89 -33.22 -0.92
C GLY A 84 2.99 -34.23 -0.18
N PRO A 85 1.72 -33.86 0.05
CA PRO A 85 0.74 -34.73 0.73
C PRO A 85 0.48 -36.02 -0.06
N ASP A 86 0.59 -36.00 -1.39
CA ASP A 86 0.32 -37.12 -2.28
C ASP A 86 1.60 -37.82 -2.78
N GLY A 87 2.77 -37.51 -2.22
CA GLY A 87 4.06 -38.08 -2.63
C GLY A 87 5.05 -37.04 -3.16
N PRO A 88 6.00 -37.44 -4.04
CA PRO A 88 6.99 -36.53 -4.60
C PRO A 88 6.34 -35.37 -5.35
N TRP A 89 6.96 -34.17 -5.25
CA TRP A 89 6.50 -32.99 -5.96
C TRP A 89 6.51 -33.17 -7.50
N SER A 90 5.54 -32.60 -8.19
CA SER A 90 5.40 -32.71 -9.65
C SER A 90 6.36 -31.84 -10.46
N GLY A 91 7.19 -31.05 -9.81
CA GLY A 91 8.17 -30.15 -10.42
C GLY A 91 9.32 -29.82 -9.46
N PRO A 92 10.29 -29.00 -9.90
CA PRO A 92 11.46 -28.67 -9.08
C PRO A 92 11.07 -27.84 -7.86
N VAL A 93 11.60 -28.23 -6.71
CA VAL A 93 11.37 -27.52 -5.45
C VAL A 93 12.67 -27.11 -4.77
N LEU A 94 12.67 -25.95 -4.17
CA LEU A 94 13.69 -25.42 -3.29
C LEU A 94 13.23 -25.67 -1.86
N VAL A 95 13.81 -26.67 -1.20
CA VAL A 95 13.48 -27.02 0.18
C VAL A 95 14.30 -26.16 1.12
N VAL A 96 13.64 -25.44 2.01
CA VAL A 96 14.25 -24.53 2.99
C VAL A 96 13.70 -24.80 4.39
N PRO A 97 14.42 -24.42 5.46
CA PRO A 97 13.92 -24.55 6.82
C PRO A 97 12.72 -23.63 7.13
N SER A 98 12.64 -22.46 6.45
CA SER A 98 11.61 -21.44 6.63
C SER A 98 11.38 -20.72 5.32
N VAL A 99 10.16 -20.81 4.80
CA VAL A 99 9.77 -20.07 3.58
C VAL A 99 9.76 -18.55 3.81
N PRO A 100 9.28 -18.01 4.95
CA PRO A 100 9.37 -16.57 5.21
C PRO A 100 10.82 -16.03 5.22
N ASP A 101 11.76 -16.74 5.85
CA ASP A 101 13.17 -16.32 5.87
C ASP A 101 13.81 -16.38 4.48
N ALA A 102 13.48 -17.41 3.71
CA ALA A 102 13.92 -17.53 2.33
C ALA A 102 13.34 -16.44 1.42
N LEU A 103 12.10 -16.01 1.65
CA LEU A 103 11.50 -14.86 0.97
C LEU A 103 12.24 -13.56 1.28
N ALA A 104 12.61 -13.33 2.55
CA ALA A 104 13.42 -12.19 2.93
C ALA A 104 14.81 -12.21 2.27
N ALA A 105 15.45 -13.38 2.19
CA ALA A 105 16.70 -13.57 1.47
C ALA A 105 16.54 -13.32 -0.03
N PHE A 106 15.47 -13.82 -0.64
CA PHE A 106 15.16 -13.60 -2.06
C PHE A 106 14.91 -12.12 -2.36
N ALA A 107 14.22 -11.39 -1.46
CA ALA A 107 14.04 -9.95 -1.59
C ALA A 107 15.38 -9.19 -1.63
N ARG A 108 16.34 -9.56 -0.78
CA ARG A 108 17.70 -8.98 -0.79
C ARG A 108 18.43 -9.26 -2.10
N LEU A 109 18.35 -10.49 -2.63
CA LEU A 109 18.91 -10.85 -3.93
C LEU A 109 18.29 -10.07 -5.07
N ALA A 110 16.96 -9.89 -5.04
CA ALA A 110 16.25 -9.06 -6.00
C ALA A 110 16.69 -7.58 -5.90
N ARG A 111 16.87 -7.09 -4.68
CA ARG A 111 17.38 -5.74 -4.43
C ARG A 111 18.80 -5.54 -4.95
N ASP A 112 19.69 -6.51 -4.77
CA ASP A 112 21.06 -6.48 -5.31
C ASP A 112 21.08 -6.36 -6.84
N ARG A 113 20.12 -7.01 -7.51
CA ARG A 113 19.98 -6.90 -8.97
C ARG A 113 19.50 -5.54 -9.44
N LEU A 114 18.63 -4.89 -8.67
CA LEU A 114 18.23 -3.51 -8.96
C LEU A 114 19.42 -2.53 -8.87
N ASP A 115 20.41 -2.83 -8.04
CA ASP A 115 21.64 -2.03 -7.93
C ASP A 115 22.67 -2.31 -9.05
N GLY A 116 22.38 -3.28 -9.93
CA GLY A 116 23.36 -3.72 -10.94
C GLY A 116 24.56 -4.49 -10.36
N THR A 117 24.54 -4.81 -9.05
CA THR A 117 25.66 -5.47 -8.35
C THR A 117 25.62 -7.00 -8.43
N GLY A 118 24.53 -7.58 -8.97
CA GLY A 118 24.24 -9.01 -8.86
C GLY A 118 24.57 -9.87 -10.08
N LEU A 119 25.03 -9.35 -11.23
CA LEU A 119 25.27 -10.17 -12.44
C LEU A 119 26.47 -9.66 -13.26
N ALA A 120 27.42 -10.54 -13.50
CA ALA A 120 28.30 -10.48 -14.67
C ALA A 120 27.40 -10.65 -15.93
N GLY A 121 27.01 -9.54 -16.59
CA GLY A 121 26.18 -9.59 -17.79
C GLY A 121 25.05 -8.54 -17.91
N ALA A 122 24.86 -7.69 -16.90
CA ALA A 122 24.01 -6.51 -17.05
C ALA A 122 24.65 -5.56 -18.07
N GLY A 123 23.92 -5.22 -19.14
CA GLY A 123 24.42 -4.34 -20.20
C GLY A 123 24.79 -2.94 -19.66
N PRO A 124 25.59 -2.17 -20.40
CA PRO A 124 26.20 -0.91 -19.95
C PRO A 124 25.23 0.26 -19.77
N ASP A 125 23.93 0.07 -19.94
CA ASP A 125 22.94 1.16 -20.06
C ASP A 125 22.18 1.53 -18.77
N ILE A 126 22.42 0.83 -17.63
CA ILE A 126 21.83 1.24 -16.35
C ILE A 126 22.86 2.03 -15.54
N ALA A 127 22.82 3.35 -15.68
CA ALA A 127 23.71 4.26 -14.97
C ALA A 127 23.28 4.41 -13.49
N GLY A 128 23.90 3.62 -12.61
CA GLY A 128 23.79 3.75 -11.16
C GLY A 128 22.78 2.83 -10.48
N PRO A 129 22.79 2.77 -9.13
CA PRO A 129 21.87 1.94 -8.36
C PRO A 129 20.43 2.44 -8.45
N ALA A 130 19.46 1.52 -8.39
CA ALA A 130 18.05 1.87 -8.39
C ALA A 130 17.69 2.70 -7.14
N ARG A 131 16.86 3.71 -7.35
CA ARG A 131 16.34 4.60 -6.31
C ARG A 131 15.21 3.88 -5.57
N VAL A 132 15.46 3.40 -4.36
CA VAL A 132 14.43 2.74 -3.55
C VAL A 132 13.89 3.72 -2.52
N VAL A 133 12.59 3.97 -2.60
CA VAL A 133 11.86 4.85 -1.69
C VAL A 133 10.99 4.03 -0.76
N GLY A 134 11.28 4.06 0.54
CA GLY A 134 10.41 3.51 1.58
C GLY A 134 9.36 4.54 1.98
N VAL A 135 8.09 4.14 2.08
CA VAL A 135 6.99 5.00 2.52
C VAL A 135 6.30 4.40 3.73
N THR A 136 6.34 5.08 4.86
CA THR A 136 5.65 4.68 6.09
C THR A 136 4.81 5.81 6.68
N GLY A 137 4.05 5.51 7.72
CA GLY A 137 3.16 6.43 8.44
C GLY A 137 1.96 5.70 9.01
N SER A 138 1.16 6.35 9.82
CA SER A 138 -0.10 5.82 10.32
C SER A 138 -1.14 5.76 9.22
N VAL A 139 -1.39 6.88 8.55
CA VAL A 139 -2.29 7.04 7.39
C VAL A 139 -1.58 7.66 6.21
N GLY A 140 -2.17 7.60 5.02
CA GLY A 140 -1.63 8.22 3.80
C GLY A 140 -0.59 7.41 3.03
N LYS A 141 -0.05 6.31 3.56
CA LYS A 141 1.00 5.49 2.94
C LYS A 141 0.70 5.09 1.49
N THR A 142 -0.42 4.41 1.29
CA THR A 142 -0.79 3.88 -0.04
C THR A 142 -1.02 5.00 -1.04
N THR A 143 -1.76 6.05 -0.65
CA THR A 143 -1.98 7.20 -1.54
C THR A 143 -0.67 7.91 -1.87
N THR A 144 0.21 8.14 -0.87
CA THR A 144 1.54 8.74 -1.11
C THR A 144 2.37 7.86 -2.04
N LYS A 145 2.39 6.54 -1.85
CA LYS A 145 3.07 5.57 -2.72
C LYS A 145 2.54 5.66 -4.16
N ASP A 146 1.21 5.70 -4.36
CA ASP A 146 0.61 5.75 -5.70
C ASP A 146 0.91 7.07 -6.41
N LEU A 147 0.76 8.20 -5.70
CA LEU A 147 1.13 9.53 -6.21
C LEU A 147 2.62 9.58 -6.57
N LEU A 148 3.49 9.10 -5.68
CA LEU A 148 4.92 9.09 -5.87
C LEU A 148 5.34 8.19 -7.04
N ALA A 149 4.77 7.00 -7.16
CA ALA A 149 5.05 6.10 -8.28
C ALA A 149 4.71 6.77 -9.62
N ASN A 150 3.58 7.48 -9.69
CA ASN A 150 3.19 8.18 -10.90
C ASN A 150 4.08 9.41 -11.21
N VAL A 151 4.50 10.15 -10.18
CA VAL A 151 5.47 11.25 -10.33
C VAL A 151 6.82 10.72 -10.82
N LEU A 152 7.33 9.64 -10.24
CA LEU A 152 8.62 9.07 -10.64
C LEU A 152 8.57 8.45 -12.03
N ALA A 153 7.45 7.86 -12.42
CA ALA A 153 7.25 7.29 -13.76
C ALA A 153 7.34 8.32 -14.88
N ARG A 154 7.27 9.63 -14.58
CA ARG A 154 7.50 10.70 -15.56
C ARG A 154 8.95 10.78 -16.02
N ARG A 155 9.88 10.19 -15.26
CA ARG A 155 11.31 10.26 -15.57
C ARG A 155 12.01 8.90 -15.52
N PHE A 156 11.54 7.95 -14.71
CA PHE A 156 12.21 6.69 -14.40
C PHE A 156 11.32 5.50 -14.71
N ALA A 157 11.91 4.39 -15.13
CA ALA A 157 11.23 3.10 -15.15
C ALA A 157 10.91 2.69 -13.69
N THR A 158 9.65 2.87 -13.29
CA THR A 158 9.23 2.83 -11.88
C THR A 158 8.35 1.61 -11.59
N VAL A 159 8.63 0.94 -10.47
CA VAL A 159 7.77 -0.08 -9.86
C VAL A 159 7.31 0.38 -8.48
N ALA A 160 6.12 -0.03 -8.07
CA ALA A 160 5.60 0.25 -6.71
C ALA A 160 4.93 -0.99 -6.11
N SER A 161 4.85 -1.02 -4.77
CA SER A 161 4.08 -2.06 -4.07
C SER A 161 2.64 -2.11 -4.60
N GLU A 162 2.20 -3.30 -5.00
CA GLU A 162 0.83 -3.51 -5.46
C GLU A 162 -0.14 -3.38 -4.28
N LYS A 163 -1.25 -2.67 -4.46
CA LYS A 163 -2.24 -2.42 -3.40
C LYS A 163 -1.56 -1.89 -2.13
N SER A 164 -1.82 -2.52 -0.98
CA SER A 164 -1.17 -2.23 0.31
C SER A 164 -0.30 -3.40 0.76
N PHE A 165 0.45 -4.02 -0.18
CA PHE A 165 1.44 -5.04 0.13
C PHE A 165 2.66 -4.39 0.80
N ASN A 166 2.58 -4.24 2.13
CA ASN A 166 3.48 -3.41 2.93
C ASN A 166 4.17 -4.16 4.07
N ASN A 167 4.15 -5.49 4.03
CA ASN A 167 4.67 -6.37 5.06
C ASN A 167 5.79 -7.29 4.53
N GLU A 168 6.20 -8.26 5.35
CA GLU A 168 7.23 -9.27 5.09
C GLU A 168 6.96 -10.17 3.87
N LEU A 169 5.73 -10.17 3.34
CA LEU A 169 5.37 -10.86 2.09
C LEU A 169 5.30 -9.89 0.91
N GLY A 170 4.81 -8.68 1.16
CA GLY A 170 4.60 -7.67 0.13
C GLY A 170 5.89 -7.06 -0.42
N VAL A 171 6.88 -6.83 0.45
CA VAL A 171 8.19 -6.30 0.03
C VAL A 171 8.93 -7.27 -0.89
N PRO A 172 9.06 -8.58 -0.56
CA PRO A 172 9.62 -9.57 -1.48
C PRO A 172 8.88 -9.65 -2.82
N LEU A 173 7.54 -9.63 -2.81
CA LEU A 173 6.73 -9.65 -4.03
C LEU A 173 7.04 -8.46 -4.92
N THR A 174 7.14 -7.26 -4.36
CA THR A 174 7.43 -6.04 -5.14
C THR A 174 8.82 -6.10 -5.76
N LEU A 175 9.84 -6.47 -4.99
CA LEU A 175 11.23 -6.50 -5.45
C LEU A 175 11.50 -7.63 -6.45
N ALA A 176 11.00 -8.85 -6.17
CA ALA A 176 11.22 -10.01 -7.02
C ALA A 176 10.48 -9.91 -8.37
N ASN A 177 9.33 -9.22 -8.41
CA ASN A 177 8.56 -8.99 -9.63
C ASN A 177 8.92 -7.68 -10.35
N ALA A 178 9.92 -6.93 -9.86
CA ALA A 178 10.37 -5.72 -10.53
C ALA A 178 10.92 -6.06 -11.93
N PRO A 179 10.43 -5.40 -13.01
CA PRO A 179 10.94 -5.60 -14.35
C PRO A 179 12.44 -5.34 -14.47
N ALA A 180 13.07 -5.97 -15.46
CA ALA A 180 14.44 -5.61 -15.83
C ALA A 180 14.49 -4.14 -16.28
N GLY A 181 15.53 -3.42 -15.86
CA GLY A 181 15.66 -1.99 -16.17
C GLY A 181 14.86 -1.07 -15.23
N THR A 182 14.28 -1.58 -14.14
CA THR A 182 13.68 -0.73 -13.11
C THR A 182 14.72 0.24 -12.53
N GLU A 183 14.43 1.54 -12.60
CA GLU A 183 15.30 2.62 -12.12
C GLU A 183 14.83 3.20 -10.78
N ALA A 184 13.54 3.05 -10.46
CA ALA A 184 12.95 3.47 -9.19
C ALA A 184 11.97 2.43 -8.65
N ALA A 185 12.00 2.21 -7.33
CA ALA A 185 11.07 1.32 -6.64
C ALA A 185 10.45 2.04 -5.43
N VAL A 186 9.12 2.10 -5.37
CA VAL A 186 8.38 2.72 -4.26
C VAL A 186 7.79 1.61 -3.39
N ILE A 187 8.32 1.45 -2.20
CA ILE A 187 8.00 0.35 -1.29
C ILE A 187 7.17 0.88 -0.12
N GLU A 188 5.91 0.47 -0.04
CA GLU A 188 5.09 0.75 1.14
C GLU A 188 5.56 -0.13 2.30
N MET A 189 5.75 0.47 3.49
CA MET A 189 6.23 -0.20 4.70
C MET A 189 5.25 -0.01 5.86
N GLY A 190 4.55 -1.07 6.21
CA GLY A 190 3.65 -1.15 7.36
C GLY A 190 4.36 -1.66 8.60
N ALA A 191 3.87 -1.31 9.79
CA ALA A 191 4.38 -1.82 11.05
C ALA A 191 3.24 -2.37 11.92
N ARG A 192 3.52 -3.47 12.62
CA ARG A 192 2.70 -4.03 13.69
C ARG A 192 3.39 -3.95 15.05
N GLY A 193 4.59 -3.35 15.12
CA GLY A 193 5.39 -3.21 16.33
C GLY A 193 6.80 -2.74 16.03
N ALA A 194 7.61 -2.59 17.08
CA ALA A 194 9.02 -2.24 16.98
C ALA A 194 9.81 -3.35 16.24
N GLY A 195 10.82 -2.95 15.48
CA GLY A 195 11.68 -3.83 14.68
C GLY A 195 11.08 -4.22 13.33
N HIS A 196 9.79 -4.01 13.09
CA HIS A 196 9.13 -4.45 11.87
C HIS A 196 9.56 -3.62 10.65
N ILE A 197 9.57 -2.28 10.76
CA ILE A 197 10.07 -1.41 9.68
C ILE A 197 11.56 -1.67 9.43
N ARG A 198 12.37 -1.86 10.48
CA ARG A 198 13.78 -2.22 10.36
C ARG A 198 13.95 -3.48 9.51
N PHE A 199 13.19 -4.53 9.79
CA PHE A 199 13.22 -5.78 9.02
C PHE A 199 12.88 -5.56 7.54
N LEU A 200 11.86 -4.71 7.24
CA LEU A 200 11.52 -4.35 5.87
C LEU A 200 12.65 -3.53 5.19
N CYS A 201 13.30 -2.65 5.95
CA CYS A 201 14.46 -1.88 5.46
C CYS A 201 15.67 -2.78 5.15
N GLU A 202 15.90 -3.82 5.93
CA GLU A 202 16.96 -4.80 5.67
C GLU A 202 16.75 -5.57 4.35
N MET A 203 15.50 -5.76 3.94
CA MET A 203 15.17 -6.35 2.65
C MET A 203 15.26 -5.35 1.49
N ALA A 204 14.63 -4.18 1.66
CA ALA A 204 14.47 -3.21 0.58
C ALA A 204 15.65 -2.25 0.44
N ARG A 205 16.43 -2.02 1.51
CA ARG A 205 17.53 -1.05 1.59
C ARG A 205 17.17 0.29 0.92
N PRO A 206 16.17 1.01 1.47
CA PRO A 206 15.75 2.27 0.90
C PRO A 206 16.85 3.31 1.00
N THR A 207 17.02 4.09 -0.06
CA THR A 207 17.89 5.27 -0.08
C THR A 207 17.14 6.55 0.23
N ILE A 208 15.80 6.51 0.10
CA ILE A 208 14.90 7.61 0.44
C ILE A 208 13.81 7.07 1.37
N GLY A 209 13.54 7.78 2.45
CA GLY A 209 12.48 7.44 3.41
C GLY A 209 11.45 8.55 3.53
N VAL A 210 10.19 8.22 3.33
CA VAL A 210 9.05 9.14 3.49
C VAL A 210 8.25 8.74 4.71
N VAL A 211 8.05 9.66 5.65
CA VAL A 211 7.15 9.46 6.79
C VAL A 211 6.00 10.45 6.68
N THR A 212 4.78 9.93 6.48
CA THR A 212 3.59 10.76 6.21
C THR A 212 3.05 11.44 7.46
N VAL A 213 2.54 10.66 8.41
CA VAL A 213 1.98 11.16 9.67
C VAL A 213 2.03 10.06 10.74
N VAL A 214 2.13 10.46 12.00
CA VAL A 214 2.05 9.58 13.18
C VAL A 214 0.80 9.90 13.97
N GLU A 215 -0.14 8.99 13.96
CA GLU A 215 -1.42 9.10 14.67
C GLU A 215 -1.66 7.85 15.54
N GLY A 216 -2.51 7.98 16.54
CA GLY A 216 -2.96 6.87 17.38
C GLY A 216 -3.90 5.93 16.63
N VAL A 217 -3.38 5.19 15.67
CA VAL A 217 -4.07 4.08 14.99
C VAL A 217 -3.38 2.78 15.34
N HIS A 218 -4.14 1.68 15.41
CA HIS A 218 -3.63 0.38 15.83
C HIS A 218 -3.04 0.39 17.26
N THR A 219 -3.57 1.25 18.14
CA THR A 219 -3.06 1.42 19.51
C THR A 219 -3.15 0.14 20.34
N GLU A 220 -4.13 -0.72 20.07
CA GLU A 220 -4.26 -2.04 20.67
C GLU A 220 -3.05 -2.95 20.38
N VAL A 221 -2.49 -2.87 19.18
CA VAL A 221 -1.39 -3.73 18.72
C VAL A 221 -0.03 -3.07 18.92
N MET A 222 0.06 -1.77 18.62
CA MET A 222 1.33 -1.01 18.61
C MET A 222 1.60 -0.25 19.91
N GLY A 223 0.62 -0.16 20.81
CA GLY A 223 0.72 0.64 22.03
C GLY A 223 0.53 2.14 21.79
N PRO A 224 0.94 2.99 22.75
CA PRO A 224 0.75 4.43 22.71
C PRO A 224 1.53 5.11 21.57
N ILE A 225 1.14 6.34 21.25
CA ILE A 225 1.63 7.09 20.08
C ILE A 225 3.16 7.23 20.01
N ASP A 226 3.83 7.28 21.14
CA ASP A 226 5.30 7.34 21.20
C ASP A 226 5.96 6.01 20.74
N GLN A 227 5.32 4.88 20.97
CA GLN A 227 5.78 3.58 20.44
C GLN A 227 5.52 3.49 18.93
N ILE A 228 4.38 3.99 18.48
CA ILE A 228 4.06 4.08 17.04
C ILE A 228 5.09 4.97 16.32
N ALA A 229 5.42 6.13 16.91
CA ALA A 229 6.45 7.04 16.39
C ALA A 229 7.82 6.35 16.31
N ARG A 230 8.24 5.63 17.37
CA ARG A 230 9.51 4.89 17.39
C ARG A 230 9.57 3.81 16.32
N ALA A 231 8.50 3.05 16.13
CA ALA A 231 8.47 2.01 15.09
C ALA A 231 8.60 2.62 13.69
N LYS A 232 7.96 3.76 13.41
CA LYS A 232 8.06 4.42 12.09
C LYS A 232 9.40 5.11 11.87
N ARG A 233 10.02 5.61 12.94
CA ARG A 233 11.36 6.23 12.92
C ARG A 233 12.44 5.26 12.43
N GLU A 234 12.25 3.95 12.60
CA GLU A 234 13.17 2.93 12.10
C GLU A 234 13.49 3.08 10.60
N LEU A 235 12.56 3.64 9.79
CA LEU A 235 12.82 3.93 8.39
C LEU A 235 13.94 4.95 8.22
N VAL A 236 13.87 6.07 8.93
CA VAL A 236 14.86 7.16 8.77
C VAL A 236 16.20 6.85 9.46
N GLU A 237 16.18 6.02 10.49
CA GLU A 237 17.40 5.49 11.15
C GLU A 237 18.21 4.57 10.22
N HIS A 238 17.56 3.95 9.22
CA HIS A 238 18.17 3.02 8.26
C HIS A 238 18.71 3.70 7.00
N LEU A 239 18.44 4.99 6.80
CA LEU A 239 18.86 5.68 5.60
C LEU A 239 20.39 5.89 5.60
N PRO A 240 21.06 5.72 4.44
CA PRO A 240 22.47 6.05 4.30
C PRO A 240 22.70 7.57 4.31
N ALA A 241 23.91 8.01 4.60
CA ALA A 241 24.26 9.43 4.71
C ALA A 241 24.10 10.21 3.39
N ASP A 242 24.16 9.52 2.25
CA ASP A 242 23.89 10.05 0.91
C ASP A 242 22.44 9.85 0.44
N GLY A 243 21.58 9.40 1.34
CA GLY A 243 20.14 9.24 1.13
C GLY A 243 19.33 10.51 1.35
N LEU A 244 18.02 10.36 1.60
CA LEU A 244 17.11 11.47 1.90
C LEU A 244 16.00 11.03 2.87
N ALA A 245 15.78 11.80 3.93
CA ALA A 245 14.58 11.70 4.77
C ALA A 245 13.57 12.79 4.37
N VAL A 246 12.36 12.40 3.99
CA VAL A 246 11.25 13.30 3.62
C VAL A 246 10.22 13.27 4.74
N LEU A 247 10.13 14.36 5.52
CA LEU A 247 9.43 14.42 6.80
C LEU A 247 8.33 15.47 6.80
N ASN A 248 7.15 15.11 7.33
CA ASN A 248 6.04 16.03 7.50
C ASN A 248 6.31 17.03 8.62
N ALA A 249 6.49 18.30 8.28
CA ALA A 249 6.75 19.38 9.23
C ALA A 249 5.53 19.72 10.11
N ALA A 250 4.32 19.42 9.62
CA ALA A 250 3.08 19.71 10.37
C ALA A 250 2.81 18.67 11.48
N ASP A 251 3.51 17.55 11.49
CA ASP A 251 3.40 16.53 12.54
C ASP A 251 4.63 16.56 13.45
N PRO A 252 4.48 16.96 14.72
CA PRO A 252 5.60 17.06 15.67
C PRO A 252 6.37 15.75 15.86
N ASN A 253 5.66 14.60 15.85
CA ASN A 253 6.30 13.28 15.99
C ASN A 253 7.17 12.95 14.79
N VAL A 254 6.71 13.32 13.58
CA VAL A 254 7.47 13.10 12.33
C VAL A 254 8.62 14.10 12.23
N ALA A 255 8.39 15.38 12.51
CA ALA A 255 9.44 16.42 12.46
C ALA A 255 10.60 16.10 13.42
N ALA A 256 10.31 15.57 14.63
CA ALA A 256 11.32 15.16 15.59
C ALA A 256 12.24 14.02 15.09
N MET A 257 11.82 13.25 14.07
CA MET A 257 12.64 12.17 13.51
C MET A 257 13.88 12.69 12.77
N ALA A 258 13.92 13.97 12.41
CA ALA A 258 15.09 14.60 11.81
C ALA A 258 16.37 14.46 12.66
N ALA A 259 16.23 14.40 13.99
CA ALA A 259 17.36 14.19 14.91
C ALA A 259 17.88 12.73 14.94
N HIS A 260 17.24 11.82 14.25
CA HIS A 260 17.51 10.38 14.29
C HIS A 260 17.96 9.79 12.94
N THR A 261 18.29 10.64 11.98
CA THR A 261 18.85 10.22 10.70
C THR A 261 20.20 10.89 10.44
N VAL A 262 21.05 10.20 9.69
CA VAL A 262 22.30 10.78 9.14
C VAL A 262 22.11 11.30 7.72
N ALA A 263 20.98 10.99 7.09
CA ALA A 263 20.61 11.46 5.77
C ALA A 263 20.18 12.94 5.81
N PRO A 264 20.39 13.70 4.74
CA PRO A 264 19.73 14.99 4.56
C PRO A 264 18.21 14.90 4.77
N VAL A 265 17.65 15.99 5.31
CA VAL A 265 16.20 16.08 5.57
C VAL A 265 15.58 17.09 4.61
N LEU A 266 14.49 16.72 3.95
CA LEU A 266 13.61 17.62 3.20
C LEU A 266 12.24 17.60 3.85
N SER A 267 11.80 18.75 4.34
CA SER A 267 10.52 18.88 5.03
C SER A 267 9.37 19.20 4.06
N PHE A 268 8.20 18.62 4.30
CA PHE A 268 6.99 18.92 3.54
C PHE A 268 5.78 19.21 4.45
N GLY A 269 4.70 19.73 3.86
CA GLY A 269 3.50 20.09 4.60
C GLY A 269 3.52 21.52 5.10
N THR A 270 2.55 21.90 5.94
CA THR A 270 2.48 23.24 6.52
C THR A 270 3.74 23.53 7.36
N GLY A 271 4.43 24.61 7.04
CA GLY A 271 5.71 24.98 7.67
C GLY A 271 6.93 24.25 7.12
N GLY A 272 6.75 23.35 6.13
CA GLY A 272 7.85 22.65 5.47
C GLY A 272 8.41 23.42 4.26
N GLU A 273 9.55 22.95 3.74
CA GLU A 273 10.23 23.51 2.56
C GLU A 273 9.40 23.26 1.29
N VAL A 274 8.66 22.15 1.25
CA VAL A 274 7.71 21.82 0.18
C VAL A 274 6.31 21.93 0.75
N HIS A 275 5.57 22.99 0.38
CA HIS A 275 4.25 23.28 0.94
C HIS A 275 3.25 23.75 -0.12
N ALA A 276 1.98 23.79 0.26
CA ALA A 276 0.89 24.26 -0.60
C ALA A 276 0.38 25.63 -0.13
N GLU A 277 0.09 26.50 -1.09
CA GLU A 277 -0.62 27.76 -0.89
C GLU A 277 -1.91 27.77 -1.74
N ALA A 278 -2.89 28.57 -1.32
CA ALA A 278 -4.15 28.77 -2.04
C ALA A 278 -4.86 27.46 -2.38
N VAL A 279 -5.02 26.57 -1.37
CA VAL A 279 -5.69 25.29 -1.56
C VAL A 279 -7.19 25.49 -1.72
N GLU A 280 -7.73 25.08 -2.84
CA GLU A 280 -9.16 25.09 -3.17
C GLU A 280 -9.60 23.69 -3.58
N LEU A 281 -10.86 23.31 -3.29
CA LEU A 281 -11.44 22.06 -3.76
C LEU A 281 -12.47 22.34 -4.85
N ASP A 282 -12.47 21.51 -5.89
CA ASP A 282 -13.56 21.51 -6.88
C ASP A 282 -14.80 20.74 -6.36
N ASP A 283 -15.89 20.77 -7.18
CA ASP A 283 -17.15 20.07 -6.87
C ASP A 283 -17.00 18.53 -6.76
N GLU A 284 -15.85 17.99 -7.13
CA GLU A 284 -15.50 16.58 -6.97
C GLU A 284 -14.46 16.34 -5.87
N LEU A 285 -14.20 17.34 -5.02
CA LEU A 285 -13.21 17.30 -3.93
C LEU A 285 -11.77 17.15 -4.39
N ARG A 286 -11.42 17.46 -5.63
CA ARG A 286 -10.05 17.49 -6.09
C ARG A 286 -9.43 18.84 -5.71
N ALA A 287 -8.22 18.79 -5.16
CA ALA A 287 -7.52 19.98 -4.75
C ALA A 287 -6.79 20.66 -5.93
N ARG A 288 -6.92 21.97 -5.99
CA ARG A 288 -6.06 22.87 -6.75
C ARG A 288 -5.26 23.71 -5.79
N PHE A 289 -3.96 23.85 -6.01
CA PHE A 289 -3.08 24.64 -5.15
C PHE A 289 -1.79 25.03 -5.86
N THR A 290 -1.10 26.06 -5.32
CA THR A 290 0.26 26.39 -5.73
C THR A 290 1.25 25.61 -4.84
N LEU A 291 1.98 24.67 -5.43
CA LEU A 291 3.13 24.01 -4.82
C LEU A 291 4.27 25.01 -4.70
N ARG A 292 4.79 25.23 -3.49
CA ARG A 292 5.96 26.05 -3.19
C ARG A 292 7.13 25.20 -2.78
N SER A 293 8.29 25.48 -3.36
CA SER A 293 9.54 24.80 -3.05
C SER A 293 10.74 25.61 -3.53
N SER A 294 11.96 25.17 -3.19
CA SER A 294 13.22 25.75 -3.72
C SER A 294 13.38 25.57 -5.23
N TRP A 295 12.64 24.64 -5.86
CA TRP A 295 12.60 24.46 -7.33
C TRP A 295 11.64 25.40 -8.06
N GLY A 296 11.00 26.32 -7.34
CA GLY A 296 10.05 27.30 -7.84
C GLY A 296 8.58 26.94 -7.60
N PRO A 297 7.68 27.90 -7.84
CA PRO A 297 6.24 27.69 -7.71
C PRO A 297 5.69 26.88 -8.89
N THR A 298 4.72 26.00 -8.64
CA THR A 298 4.07 25.20 -9.67
C THR A 298 2.59 25.01 -9.34
N GLU A 299 1.71 25.27 -10.29
CA GLU A 299 0.28 25.00 -10.13
C GLU A 299 0.02 23.50 -10.24
N VAL A 300 -0.71 22.96 -9.25
CA VAL A 300 -1.09 21.56 -9.17
C VAL A 300 -2.60 21.42 -9.16
N HIS A 301 -3.11 20.53 -9.99
CA HIS A 301 -4.49 20.04 -9.99
C HIS A 301 -4.43 18.56 -9.61
N LEU A 302 -4.85 18.21 -8.40
CA LEU A 302 -4.69 16.86 -7.89
C LEU A 302 -5.72 15.90 -8.49
N GLY A 303 -5.29 14.73 -8.97
CA GLY A 303 -6.20 13.73 -9.55
C GLY A 303 -7.02 12.99 -8.49
N VAL A 304 -6.48 12.83 -7.28
CA VAL A 304 -7.14 12.17 -6.14
C VAL A 304 -7.97 13.17 -5.31
N ARG A 305 -8.99 12.68 -4.60
CA ARG A 305 -9.97 13.49 -3.88
C ARG A 305 -9.65 13.64 -2.40
N GLY A 306 -10.13 14.73 -1.80
CA GLY A 306 -10.02 15.03 -0.38
C GLY A 306 -8.83 15.95 -0.05
N ALA A 307 -9.10 17.00 0.75
CA ALA A 307 -8.11 17.99 1.16
C ALA A 307 -6.86 17.38 1.83
N HIS A 308 -7.04 16.29 2.60
CA HIS A 308 -5.93 15.59 3.25
C HIS A 308 -4.91 15.01 2.26
N ASN A 309 -5.30 14.76 1.00
CA ASN A 309 -4.39 14.26 -0.03
C ASN A 309 -3.43 15.34 -0.57
N VAL A 310 -3.63 16.61 -0.23
CA VAL A 310 -2.64 17.66 -0.49
C VAL A 310 -1.33 17.32 0.24
N THR A 311 -1.38 16.94 1.51
CA THR A 311 -0.20 16.53 2.29
C THR A 311 0.50 15.31 1.67
N ASN A 312 -0.27 14.31 1.22
CA ASN A 312 0.28 13.13 0.53
C ASN A 312 0.96 13.51 -0.80
N ALA A 313 0.36 14.46 -1.54
CA ALA A 313 0.91 14.98 -2.79
C ALA A 313 2.21 15.78 -2.58
N LEU A 314 2.29 16.56 -1.49
CA LEU A 314 3.52 17.29 -1.13
C LEU A 314 4.68 16.34 -0.81
N ALA A 315 4.41 15.22 -0.13
CA ALA A 315 5.41 14.18 0.12
C ALA A 315 5.93 13.57 -1.19
N ALA A 316 5.02 13.25 -2.12
CA ALA A 316 5.37 12.71 -3.43
C ALA A 316 6.14 13.74 -4.28
N ALA A 317 5.72 15.01 -4.26
CA ALA A 317 6.39 16.09 -4.95
C ALA A 317 7.82 16.32 -4.42
N ALA A 318 8.00 16.30 -3.10
CA ALA A 318 9.32 16.47 -2.46
C ALA A 318 10.34 15.45 -2.98
N VAL A 319 9.95 14.17 -3.03
CA VAL A 319 10.83 13.11 -3.58
C VAL A 319 11.08 13.31 -5.07
N GLY A 320 10.03 13.59 -5.86
CA GLY A 320 10.16 13.80 -7.31
C GLY A 320 11.10 14.96 -7.65
N LEU A 321 10.92 16.11 -7.00
CA LEU A 321 11.75 17.30 -7.16
C LEU A 321 13.20 17.04 -6.75
N TRP A 322 13.44 16.36 -5.62
CA TRP A 322 14.77 15.99 -5.18
C TRP A 322 15.50 15.11 -6.19
N LEU A 323 14.78 14.15 -6.79
CA LEU A 323 15.31 13.26 -7.83
C LEU A 323 15.39 13.94 -9.22
N GLY A 324 15.07 15.23 -9.30
CA GLY A 324 15.21 16.04 -10.50
C GLY A 324 14.13 15.78 -11.55
N VAL A 325 12.92 15.33 -11.14
CA VAL A 325 11.73 15.40 -12.01
C VAL A 325 11.38 16.87 -12.19
N ASP A 326 11.16 17.29 -13.42
CA ASP A 326 10.76 18.67 -13.71
C ASP A 326 9.50 19.06 -12.92
N PRO A 327 9.41 20.26 -12.32
CA PRO A 327 8.24 20.66 -11.54
C PRO A 327 6.91 20.54 -12.28
N ARG A 328 6.88 20.76 -13.61
CA ARG A 328 5.67 20.58 -14.43
C ARG A 328 5.32 19.12 -14.60
N GLU A 329 6.32 18.24 -14.72
CA GLU A 329 6.12 16.80 -14.76
C GLU A 329 5.68 16.25 -13.40
N VAL A 330 6.17 16.82 -12.28
CA VAL A 330 5.64 16.51 -10.94
C VAL A 330 4.15 16.85 -10.88
N ALA A 331 3.75 18.05 -11.30
CA ALA A 331 2.33 18.45 -11.32
C ALA A 331 1.48 17.53 -12.22
N ALA A 332 1.98 17.20 -13.41
CA ALA A 332 1.31 16.26 -14.33
C ALA A 332 1.16 14.86 -13.71
N GLY A 333 2.23 14.35 -13.07
CA GLY A 333 2.20 13.06 -12.37
C GLY A 333 1.18 13.02 -11.23
N LEU A 334 1.05 14.11 -10.46
CA LEU A 334 0.05 14.24 -9.40
C LEU A 334 -1.39 14.33 -9.94
N ALA A 335 -1.58 14.96 -11.10
CA ALA A 335 -2.88 15.11 -11.75
C ALA A 335 -3.38 13.79 -12.35
N GLU A 336 -2.50 12.99 -12.92
CA GLU A 336 -2.82 11.77 -13.64
C GLU A 336 -2.78 10.51 -12.74
N ALA A 337 -2.40 10.64 -11.47
CA ALA A 337 -2.30 9.51 -10.56
C ALA A 337 -3.66 8.80 -10.40
N PRO A 338 -3.72 7.49 -10.63
CA PRO A 338 -4.96 6.74 -10.46
C PRO A 338 -5.40 6.72 -9.00
N ALA A 339 -6.69 6.90 -8.75
CA ALA A 339 -7.25 6.70 -7.43
C ALA A 339 -7.21 5.20 -7.07
N SER A 340 -6.71 4.87 -5.88
CA SER A 340 -6.82 3.51 -5.36
C SER A 340 -8.29 3.16 -5.08
N PRO A 341 -8.76 1.95 -5.36
CA PRO A 341 -10.12 1.52 -5.05
C PRO A 341 -10.46 1.75 -3.57
N TRP A 342 -11.70 2.14 -3.32
CA TRP A 342 -12.27 2.35 -1.98
C TRP A 342 -11.54 3.41 -1.14
N ARG A 343 -10.87 4.38 -1.80
CA ARG A 343 -10.21 5.53 -1.16
C ARG A 343 -10.73 6.81 -1.77
N MET A 344 -11.71 7.43 -1.12
CA MET A 344 -12.39 8.64 -1.58
C MET A 344 -12.90 8.49 -3.03
N GLU A 345 -13.33 7.29 -3.39
CA GLU A 345 -13.86 6.97 -4.72
C GLU A 345 -15.26 7.56 -4.87
N LEU A 346 -15.43 8.50 -5.78
CA LEU A 346 -16.71 9.17 -6.02
C LEU A 346 -17.47 8.46 -7.15
N LEU A 347 -18.60 7.88 -6.79
CA LEU A 347 -19.46 7.10 -7.69
C LEU A 347 -20.80 7.85 -7.86
N ARG A 348 -21.16 8.18 -9.09
CA ARG A 348 -22.42 8.84 -9.42
C ARG A 348 -23.39 7.83 -10.01
N VAL A 349 -24.55 7.65 -9.38
CA VAL A 349 -25.59 6.71 -9.85
C VAL A 349 -26.59 7.49 -10.70
N PRO A 350 -26.80 7.14 -11.97
CA PRO A 350 -27.79 7.83 -12.82
C PRO A 350 -29.20 7.80 -12.19
N GLY A 351 -29.73 8.98 -11.85
CA GLY A 351 -31.04 9.12 -11.16
C GLY A 351 -31.06 8.67 -9.69
N GLY A 352 -29.91 8.34 -9.12
CA GLY A 352 -29.70 7.96 -7.74
C GLY A 352 -28.67 8.84 -7.04
N PRO A 353 -28.17 8.43 -5.86
CA PRO A 353 -27.29 9.24 -5.03
C PRO A 353 -25.89 9.39 -5.59
N THR A 354 -25.16 10.36 -5.04
CA THR A 354 -23.69 10.40 -5.12
C THR A 354 -23.10 9.60 -3.97
N VAL A 355 -22.30 8.58 -4.25
CA VAL A 355 -21.65 7.72 -3.23
C VAL A 355 -20.16 8.03 -3.16
N LEU A 356 -19.68 8.41 -1.97
CA LEU A 356 -18.26 8.54 -1.66
C LEU A 356 -17.80 7.26 -0.96
N ASN A 357 -17.17 6.37 -1.71
CA ASN A 357 -16.68 5.10 -1.21
C ASN A 357 -15.25 5.28 -0.64
N ASP A 358 -15.14 5.19 0.69
CA ASP A 358 -13.85 5.23 1.41
C ASP A 358 -13.74 4.02 2.38
N ALA A 359 -14.25 2.87 1.91
CA ALA A 359 -14.41 1.65 2.71
C ALA A 359 -13.14 0.82 2.89
N TYR A 360 -11.96 1.29 2.45
CA TYR A 360 -10.73 0.52 2.56
C TYR A 360 -10.29 0.30 4.01
N ASN A 361 -10.30 1.34 4.83
CA ASN A 361 -9.97 1.29 6.27
C ASN A 361 -10.57 2.49 7.01
N ALA A 362 -10.64 2.40 8.34
CA ALA A 362 -11.14 3.47 9.20
C ALA A 362 -10.27 3.65 10.44
N GLY A 363 -9.93 4.89 10.72
CA GLY A 363 -9.33 5.35 11.96
C GLY A 363 -9.80 6.78 12.24
N PRO A 364 -9.66 7.30 13.46
CA PRO A 364 -10.30 8.53 13.88
C PRO A 364 -10.07 9.75 12.96
N ALA A 365 -8.83 10.01 12.56
CA ALA A 365 -8.51 11.12 11.67
C ALA A 365 -9.03 10.92 10.26
N SER A 366 -8.91 9.69 9.71
CA SER A 366 -9.42 9.39 8.37
C SER A 366 -10.95 9.42 8.31
N MET A 367 -11.65 9.09 9.41
CA MET A 367 -13.09 9.23 9.55
C MET A 367 -13.49 10.71 9.54
N ALA A 368 -12.80 11.53 10.33
CA ALA A 368 -13.04 12.99 10.38
C ALA A 368 -12.81 13.63 8.98
N ALA A 369 -11.74 13.26 8.28
CA ALA A 369 -11.47 13.75 6.93
C ALA A 369 -12.56 13.36 5.93
N ALA A 370 -13.08 12.12 6.02
CA ALA A 370 -14.15 11.66 5.14
C ALA A 370 -15.50 12.34 5.44
N LEU A 371 -15.81 12.60 6.71
CA LEU A 371 -17.00 13.37 7.10
C LEU A 371 -16.93 14.81 6.60
N ALA A 372 -15.79 15.47 6.76
CA ALA A 372 -15.57 16.81 6.21
C ALA A 372 -15.72 16.82 4.66
N ALA A 373 -15.24 15.77 4.00
CA ALA A 373 -15.37 15.63 2.56
C ALA A 373 -16.83 15.46 2.11
N VAL A 374 -17.62 14.58 2.75
CA VAL A 374 -19.03 14.41 2.38
C VAL A 374 -19.85 15.67 2.69
N ALA A 375 -19.50 16.39 3.75
CA ALA A 375 -20.15 17.66 4.08
C ALA A 375 -19.86 18.76 3.04
N ALA A 376 -18.68 18.73 2.41
CA ALA A 376 -18.26 19.68 1.37
C ALA A 376 -18.81 19.34 -0.03
N LEU A 377 -19.26 18.11 -0.29
CA LEU A 377 -19.84 17.74 -1.58
C LEU A 377 -21.13 18.52 -1.84
N PRO A 378 -21.34 18.99 -3.07
CA PRO A 378 -22.63 19.58 -3.46
C PRO A 378 -23.78 18.59 -3.21
N ALA A 379 -24.79 19.04 -2.48
CA ALA A 379 -26.07 18.35 -2.31
C ALA A 379 -27.16 19.34 -2.75
N PRO A 380 -27.51 19.38 -4.04
CA PRO A 380 -28.49 20.34 -4.54
C PRO A 380 -29.87 20.05 -3.92
N GLY A 381 -30.69 21.08 -3.77
CA GLY A 381 -32.06 20.94 -3.25
C GLY A 381 -32.09 20.57 -1.75
N ALA A 382 -32.94 19.62 -1.41
CA ALA A 382 -33.15 19.11 -0.05
C ALA A 382 -32.47 17.73 0.17
N GLY A 383 -31.38 17.45 -0.57
CA GLY A 383 -30.66 16.19 -0.47
C GLY A 383 -30.04 15.97 0.92
N ARG A 384 -30.08 14.72 1.38
CA ARG A 384 -29.50 14.31 2.66
C ARG A 384 -28.00 14.04 2.50
N ARG A 385 -27.25 14.31 3.56
CA ARG A 385 -25.87 13.83 3.71
C ARG A 385 -25.84 12.71 4.71
N ILE A 386 -25.46 11.53 4.28
CA ILE A 386 -25.52 10.31 5.08
C ILE A 386 -24.13 9.69 5.15
N ALA A 387 -23.70 9.29 6.34
CA ALA A 387 -22.50 8.51 6.55
C ALA A 387 -22.86 7.10 7.02
N VAL A 388 -22.56 6.11 6.21
CA VAL A 388 -22.64 4.68 6.52
C VAL A 388 -21.31 4.28 7.15
N LEU A 389 -21.33 4.14 8.48
CA LEU A 389 -20.11 3.98 9.27
C LEU A 389 -20.03 2.60 9.93
N GLY A 390 -18.96 1.86 9.63
CA GLY A 390 -18.60 0.63 10.32
C GLY A 390 -17.58 0.85 11.42
N LEU A 391 -17.20 -0.24 12.08
CA LEU A 391 -16.22 -0.25 13.17
C LEU A 391 -14.92 0.42 12.77
N MET A 392 -14.36 1.24 13.66
CA MET A 392 -12.95 1.61 13.70
C MET A 392 -12.22 0.56 14.55
N ALA A 393 -11.61 -0.44 13.90
CA ALA A 393 -10.94 -1.55 14.58
C ALA A 393 -9.58 -1.12 15.19
N GLU A 394 -9.09 -1.94 16.13
CA GLU A 394 -7.75 -1.86 16.72
C GLU A 394 -7.48 -0.56 17.52
N LEU A 395 -8.52 0.07 18.07
CA LEU A 395 -8.41 1.25 18.94
C LEU A 395 -8.34 0.88 20.43
N GLY A 396 -8.49 -0.38 20.80
CA GLY A 396 -8.49 -0.83 22.18
C GLY A 396 -9.49 -0.05 23.05
N ASP A 397 -9.06 0.34 24.25
CA ASP A 397 -9.90 1.05 25.22
C ASP A 397 -10.38 2.45 24.76
N GLU A 398 -9.70 3.05 23.79
CA GLU A 398 -10.09 4.35 23.21
C GLU A 398 -11.26 4.22 22.22
N GLY A 399 -11.54 3.01 21.74
CA GLY A 399 -12.54 2.75 20.72
C GLY A 399 -13.91 3.37 20.97
N PRO A 400 -14.56 3.13 22.13
CA PRO A 400 -15.88 3.72 22.43
C PRO A 400 -15.89 5.25 22.48
N ALA A 401 -14.81 5.88 22.95
CA ALA A 401 -14.70 7.34 23.03
C ALA A 401 -14.54 7.93 21.61
N GLU A 402 -13.69 7.34 20.77
CA GLU A 402 -13.45 7.80 19.41
C GLU A 402 -14.68 7.64 18.51
N HIS A 403 -15.43 6.52 18.62
CA HIS A 403 -16.67 6.35 17.86
C HIS A 403 -17.70 7.42 18.21
N ARG A 404 -17.88 7.73 19.52
CA ARG A 404 -18.79 8.82 19.95
C ARG A 404 -18.31 10.20 19.48
N ARG A 405 -16.99 10.44 19.49
CA ARG A 405 -16.42 11.68 18.97
C ARG A 405 -16.70 11.87 17.48
N ILE A 406 -16.56 10.80 16.69
CA ILE A 406 -16.87 10.82 15.25
C ILE A 406 -18.38 11.02 15.00
N ALA A 407 -19.26 10.42 15.82
CA ALA A 407 -20.69 10.66 15.72
C ALA A 407 -21.05 12.13 16.03
N GLY A 408 -20.44 12.72 17.06
CA GLY A 408 -20.60 14.14 17.37
C GLY A 408 -20.11 15.06 16.26
N LEU A 409 -18.98 14.74 15.62
CA LEU A 409 -18.48 15.49 14.47
C LEU A 409 -19.44 15.38 13.26
N ALA A 410 -20.04 14.22 13.02
CA ALA A 410 -21.03 14.05 11.96
C ALA A 410 -22.26 14.94 12.21
N ASP A 411 -22.75 15.00 13.46
CA ASP A 411 -23.86 15.87 13.86
C ASP A 411 -23.53 17.36 13.65
N GLU A 412 -22.35 17.80 14.08
CA GLU A 412 -21.85 19.18 13.87
C GLU A 412 -21.78 19.55 12.38
N LEU A 413 -21.48 18.58 11.50
CA LEU A 413 -21.39 18.76 10.05
C LEU A 413 -22.73 18.58 9.33
N GLY A 414 -23.82 18.27 10.06
CA GLY A 414 -25.13 18.00 9.47
C GLY A 414 -25.17 16.73 8.63
N VAL A 415 -24.41 15.70 9.03
CA VAL A 415 -24.33 14.39 8.38
C VAL A 415 -25.03 13.34 9.23
N GLU A 416 -26.07 12.71 8.70
CA GLU A 416 -26.79 11.63 9.37
C GLU A 416 -25.93 10.35 9.40
N VAL A 417 -25.88 9.67 10.57
CA VAL A 417 -25.07 8.46 10.74
C VAL A 417 -25.93 7.21 10.71
N LEU A 418 -25.72 6.33 9.74
CA LEU A 418 -26.14 4.93 9.76
C LEU A 418 -24.97 4.07 10.27
N ALA A 419 -25.11 3.53 11.48
CA ALA A 419 -24.09 2.66 12.07
C ALA A 419 -24.28 1.21 11.61
N VAL A 420 -23.20 0.55 11.15
CA VAL A 420 -23.27 -0.80 10.56
C VAL A 420 -22.44 -1.78 11.40
N GLY A 421 -23.10 -2.77 11.99
CA GLY A 421 -22.47 -3.80 12.81
C GLY A 421 -21.71 -3.24 14.02
N CYS A 422 -22.07 -2.03 14.48
CA CYS A 422 -21.35 -1.31 15.53
C CYS A 422 -22.30 -0.34 16.25
N ASP A 423 -22.51 -0.52 17.55
CA ASP A 423 -23.33 0.30 18.41
C ASP A 423 -22.58 1.47 19.10
N LEU A 424 -21.26 1.51 18.94
CA LEU A 424 -20.37 2.46 19.62
C LEU A 424 -20.59 3.93 19.23
N TYR A 425 -21.20 4.19 18.07
CA TYR A 425 -21.57 5.54 17.64
C TYR A 425 -22.74 6.14 18.43
N GLY A 426 -23.57 5.29 19.08
CA GLY A 426 -24.78 5.73 19.75
C GLY A 426 -25.87 6.21 18.80
N SER A 427 -25.78 5.91 17.50
CA SER A 427 -26.81 6.25 16.53
C SER A 427 -28.06 5.37 16.72
N PRO A 428 -29.28 5.94 16.69
CA PRO A 428 -30.51 5.15 16.69
C PRO A 428 -30.77 4.49 15.34
N TRP A 429 -30.09 4.89 14.28
CA TRP A 429 -30.21 4.36 12.94
C TRP A 429 -29.08 3.37 12.68
N THR A 430 -29.43 2.09 12.58
CA THR A 430 -28.48 0.99 12.52
C THR A 430 -28.80 0.01 11.39
N ALA A 431 -27.79 -0.72 10.95
CA ALA A 431 -27.90 -1.91 10.09
C ALA A 431 -26.98 -3.00 10.67
N ASP A 432 -27.38 -4.26 10.61
CA ASP A 432 -26.62 -5.36 11.20
C ASP A 432 -25.37 -5.69 10.39
N SER A 433 -25.43 -5.53 9.07
CA SER A 433 -24.32 -5.85 8.15
C SER A 433 -24.29 -4.93 6.93
N ALA A 434 -23.22 -5.03 6.14
CA ALA A 434 -23.10 -4.31 4.86
C ALA A 434 -24.25 -4.63 3.88
N ASP A 435 -24.79 -5.84 3.94
CA ASP A 435 -25.86 -6.29 3.03
C ASP A 435 -27.22 -5.68 3.38
N ASP A 436 -27.42 -5.24 4.63
CA ASP A 436 -28.65 -4.62 5.13
C ASP A 436 -28.71 -3.10 4.88
N VAL A 437 -27.55 -2.48 4.58
CA VAL A 437 -27.41 -1.01 4.42
C VAL A 437 -28.43 -0.45 3.42
N ALA A 438 -28.56 -1.07 2.28
CA ALA A 438 -29.44 -0.57 1.23
C ALA A 438 -30.92 -0.64 1.61
N GLY A 439 -31.30 -1.60 2.44
CA GLY A 439 -32.65 -1.69 3.04
C GLY A 439 -32.87 -0.60 4.09
N ALA A 440 -31.92 -0.41 4.97
CA ALA A 440 -31.97 0.60 6.04
C ALA A 440 -32.00 2.04 5.49
N LEU A 441 -31.27 2.34 4.41
CA LEU A 441 -31.27 3.64 3.75
C LEU A 441 -32.59 3.96 3.03
N GLY A 442 -33.31 2.92 2.57
CA GLY A 442 -34.51 3.08 1.77
C GLY A 442 -34.24 3.72 0.42
N LYS A 443 -35.20 4.47 -0.11
CA LYS A 443 -35.05 5.13 -1.42
C LYS A 443 -34.18 6.38 -1.30
N LEU A 444 -33.11 6.41 -2.09
CA LEU A 444 -32.21 7.55 -2.24
C LEU A 444 -32.51 8.27 -3.56
N GLY A 445 -32.37 9.60 -3.55
CA GLY A 445 -32.58 10.47 -4.69
C GLY A 445 -31.25 10.98 -5.29
N PRO A 446 -31.33 11.72 -6.41
CA PRO A 446 -30.15 12.26 -7.09
C PRO A 446 -29.43 13.37 -6.30
N ASP A 447 -30.10 13.95 -5.32
CA ASP A 447 -29.55 15.01 -4.48
C ASP A 447 -28.90 14.46 -3.21
N ASP A 448 -29.13 13.17 -2.89
CA ASP A 448 -28.54 12.53 -1.70
C ASP A 448 -27.05 12.22 -1.92
N VAL A 449 -26.27 12.44 -0.86
CA VAL A 449 -24.83 12.12 -0.82
C VAL A 449 -24.58 11.11 0.29
N VAL A 450 -23.92 9.99 -0.03
CA VAL A 450 -23.66 8.89 0.91
C VAL A 450 -22.18 8.62 1.01
N LEU A 451 -21.61 8.79 2.21
CA LEU A 451 -20.27 8.28 2.54
C LEU A 451 -20.39 6.82 2.99
N VAL A 452 -19.51 5.95 2.52
CA VAL A 452 -19.37 4.57 3.02
C VAL A 452 -17.95 4.39 3.55
N LYS A 453 -17.81 4.16 4.88
CA LYS A 453 -16.50 4.03 5.52
C LYS A 453 -16.51 3.12 6.75
N GLY A 454 -15.53 2.22 6.83
CA GLY A 454 -15.30 1.32 7.95
C GLY A 454 -13.94 0.65 7.85
N SER A 455 -13.47 0.03 8.93
CA SER A 455 -12.29 -0.80 8.88
C SER A 455 -12.50 -1.99 7.95
N ARG A 456 -11.42 -2.55 7.42
CA ARG A 456 -11.46 -3.64 6.42
C ARG A 456 -12.34 -4.82 6.85
N VAL A 457 -12.35 -5.12 8.15
CA VAL A 457 -13.15 -6.21 8.73
C VAL A 457 -14.67 -5.98 8.62
N ALA A 458 -15.12 -4.73 8.46
CA ALA A 458 -16.54 -4.40 8.31
C ALA A 458 -17.10 -4.73 6.91
N GLY A 459 -16.23 -4.90 5.89
CA GLY A 459 -16.63 -5.31 4.54
C GLY A 459 -17.59 -4.34 3.84
N LEU A 460 -17.51 -3.04 4.17
CA LEU A 460 -18.48 -2.03 3.68
C LEU A 460 -18.35 -1.70 2.20
N GLU A 461 -17.29 -2.13 1.52
CA GLU A 461 -17.21 -2.04 0.06
C GLU A 461 -18.41 -2.70 -0.63
N ARG A 462 -18.99 -3.76 -0.03
CA ARG A 462 -20.22 -4.42 -0.53
C ARG A 462 -21.42 -3.50 -0.46
N ALA A 463 -21.53 -2.69 0.60
CA ALA A 463 -22.59 -1.69 0.70
C ALA A 463 -22.47 -0.62 -0.40
N ALA A 464 -21.26 -0.10 -0.65
CA ALA A 464 -21.02 0.85 -1.73
C ALA A 464 -21.36 0.25 -3.11
N GLU A 465 -20.96 -1.00 -3.37
CA GLU A 465 -21.33 -1.73 -4.60
C GLU A 465 -22.86 -1.90 -4.73
N ALA A 466 -23.56 -2.25 -3.64
CA ALA A 466 -25.01 -2.42 -3.64
C ALA A 466 -25.75 -1.11 -3.93
N LEU A 467 -25.25 0.02 -3.42
CA LEU A 467 -25.82 1.35 -3.64
C LEU A 467 -25.62 1.87 -5.07
N THR A 468 -24.62 1.35 -5.79
CA THR A 468 -24.26 1.80 -7.13
C THR A 468 -24.75 0.88 -8.26
N ARG A 469 -25.46 -0.22 -7.95
CA ARG A 469 -26.02 -1.13 -8.96
C ARG A 469 -27.16 -0.44 -9.73
N PRO A 470 -27.14 -0.50 -11.09
CA PRO A 470 -28.24 0.02 -11.91
C PRO A 470 -29.55 -0.73 -11.63
N GLY A 471 -30.66 -0.01 -11.48
CA GLY A 471 -32.01 -0.60 -11.43
C GLY A 471 -32.64 -0.74 -10.03
N ARG A 472 -32.28 0.10 -9.10
CA ARG A 472 -33.01 0.30 -7.83
C ARG A 472 -33.89 1.52 -7.85
#